data_3f86e81b73c61f67dd8f5793ef91d3d3
#
_entry.id   3f86e81b73c61f67dd8f5793ef91d3d3
#
_cell.length_a   1.000
_cell.length_b   1.000
_cell.length_c   1.000
_cell.angle_alpha   90.00
_cell.angle_beta   90.00
_cell.angle_gamma   90.00
#
_symmetry.space_group_name_H-M   'P 1'
#
loop_
_entity.id
_entity.type
_entity.pdbx_description
1 polymer ?
#
loop_
_entity_poly.entity_id
_entity_poly.type
_entity_poly.pdbx_seq_one_letter_code
_entity_poly.pdbx_strand_id
1 'polypeptide(L)' 'MDELLELLEDIHPGVDYASETHLVTNGILKSFDVMMLVGDISDTFDVDIPVEKVVPENFESAKAIFELIRSLQG' A
#
# COMPACT_ATOMS: atom_id res chain seq x y z
N MET A 1 -2.21 -10.80 -3.64
CA MET A 1 -1.76 -9.62 -4.40
C MET A 1 -2.89 -8.96 -5.19
N ASP A 2 -3.79 -9.71 -5.77
CA ASP A 2 -4.88 -9.13 -6.58
C ASP A 2 -5.77 -8.16 -5.80
N GLU A 3 -6.11 -8.50 -4.57
CA GLU A 3 -6.92 -7.62 -3.72
C GLU A 3 -6.21 -6.31 -3.42
N LEU A 4 -4.90 -6.38 -3.18
CA LEU A 4 -4.12 -5.18 -2.94
C LEU A 4 -4.08 -4.28 -4.20
N LEU A 5 -3.92 -4.89 -5.37
CA LEU A 5 -3.92 -4.13 -6.61
C LEU A 5 -5.26 -3.43 -6.84
N GLU A 6 -6.36 -4.08 -6.48
CA GLU A 6 -7.69 -3.47 -6.56
C GLU A 6 -7.80 -2.26 -5.64
N LEU A 7 -7.28 -2.36 -4.42
CA LEU A 7 -7.29 -1.23 -3.49
C LEU A 7 -6.49 -0.06 -4.03
N LEU A 8 -5.32 -0.34 -4.61
CA LEU A 8 -4.47 0.70 -5.19
C LEU A 8 -5.15 1.36 -6.39
N GLU A 9 -5.78 0.58 -7.24
CA GLU A 9 -6.51 1.12 -8.40
C GLU A 9 -7.67 2.00 -7.98
N ASP A 10 -8.36 1.66 -6.89
CA ASP A 10 -9.45 2.47 -6.37
C ASP A 10 -8.96 3.83 -5.87
N ILE A 11 -7.80 3.86 -5.25
CA ILE A 11 -7.22 5.09 -4.72
C ILE A 11 -6.61 5.93 -5.83
N HIS A 12 -5.86 5.29 -6.72
CA HIS A 12 -5.17 5.99 -7.81
C HIS A 12 -5.17 5.12 -9.06
N PRO A 13 -6.20 5.24 -9.91
CA PRO A 13 -6.30 4.42 -11.12
C PRO A 13 -5.28 4.83 -12.19
N GLY A 14 -4.98 3.90 -13.07
CA GLY A 14 -4.15 4.18 -14.23
C GLY A 14 -2.65 4.08 -14.01
N VAL A 15 -2.23 3.56 -12.86
CA VAL A 15 -0.79 3.35 -12.56
C VAL A 15 -0.43 1.89 -12.81
N ASP A 16 0.73 1.68 -13.41
CA ASP A 16 1.27 0.33 -13.60
C ASP A 16 1.96 -0.12 -12.30
N TYR A 17 1.18 -0.64 -11.38
CA TYR A 17 1.68 -1.04 -10.07
C TYR A 17 2.65 -2.22 -10.13
N ALA A 18 2.63 -2.97 -11.22
CA ALA A 18 3.56 -4.10 -11.37
C ALA A 18 5.00 -3.63 -11.57
N SER A 19 5.20 -2.46 -12.16
CA SER A 19 6.53 -1.94 -12.46
C SER A 19 6.91 -0.70 -11.66
N GLU A 20 5.94 0.00 -11.06
CA GLU A 20 6.23 1.22 -10.31
C GLU A 20 6.88 0.89 -8.96
N THR A 21 8.03 1.48 -8.69
CA THR A 21 8.79 1.24 -7.47
C THR A 21 9.02 2.51 -6.63
N HIS A 22 8.43 3.63 -7.02
CA HIS A 22 8.59 4.91 -6.33
C HIS A 22 7.24 5.61 -6.15
N LEU A 23 6.24 4.87 -5.66
CA LEU A 23 4.88 5.39 -5.53
C LEU A 23 4.82 6.64 -4.63
N VAL A 24 5.53 6.64 -3.53
CA VAL A 24 5.56 7.76 -2.61
C VAL A 24 6.52 8.84 -3.10
N THR A 25 7.72 8.45 -3.50
CA THR A 25 8.76 9.38 -3.95
C THR A 25 8.29 10.19 -5.17
N ASN A 26 7.59 9.55 -6.11
CA ASN A 26 7.10 10.23 -7.31
C ASN A 26 5.77 10.96 -7.08
N GLY A 27 5.24 10.94 -5.87
CA GLY A 27 4.02 11.66 -5.53
C GLY A 27 2.74 11.00 -6.03
N ILE A 28 2.79 9.74 -6.44
CA ILE A 28 1.60 8.99 -6.84
C ILE A 28 0.75 8.70 -5.61
N LEU A 29 1.38 8.22 -4.54
CA LEU A 29 0.73 8.06 -3.24
C LEU A 29 1.18 9.20 -2.33
N LYS A 30 0.25 10.05 -1.94
CA LYS A 30 0.49 11.13 -0.99
C LYS A 30 0.12 10.67 0.41
N SER A 31 0.41 11.49 1.42
CA SER A 31 0.13 11.13 2.82
C SER A 31 -1.32 10.73 3.02
N PHE A 32 -2.25 11.47 2.41
CA PHE A 32 -3.67 11.17 2.50
C PHE A 32 -3.99 9.79 1.89
N ASP A 33 -3.39 9.50 0.74
CA ASP A 33 -3.61 8.22 0.05
C ASP A 33 -3.07 7.06 0.87
N VAL A 34 -1.91 7.24 1.50
CA VAL A 34 -1.32 6.21 2.37
C VAL A 34 -2.23 5.93 3.56
N MET A 35 -2.79 6.97 4.16
CA MET A 35 -3.71 6.80 5.29
C MET A 35 -4.97 6.04 4.88
N MET A 36 -5.53 6.37 3.72
CA MET A 36 -6.70 5.64 3.20
C MET A 36 -6.35 4.19 2.93
N LEU A 37 -5.20 3.95 2.34
CA LEU A 37 -4.74 2.61 2.02
C LEU A 37 -4.55 1.77 3.29
N VAL A 38 -3.99 2.36 4.35
CA VAL A 38 -3.83 1.68 5.64
C VAL A 38 -5.17 1.18 6.16
N GLY A 39 -6.20 2.04 6.13
CA GLY A 39 -7.55 1.65 6.54
C GLY A 39 -8.14 0.54 5.70
N ASP A 40 -7.99 0.65 4.38
CA ASP A 40 -8.51 -0.34 3.45
C ASP A 40 -7.81 -1.69 3.62
N ILE A 41 -6.51 -1.68 3.84
CA ILE A 41 -5.74 -2.89 4.08
C ILE A 41 -6.19 -3.57 5.37
N SER A 42 -6.39 -2.78 6.43
CA SER A 42 -6.85 -3.32 7.71
C SER A 42 -8.18 -4.05 7.55
N ASP A 43 -9.11 -3.47 6.79
CA ASP A 43 -10.41 -4.08 6.57
C ASP A 43 -10.34 -5.31 5.67
N THR A 44 -9.57 -5.21 4.58
CA THR A 44 -9.54 -6.27 3.57
C THR A 44 -8.73 -7.48 4.00
N PHE A 45 -7.60 -7.26 4.65
CA PHE A 45 -6.68 -8.33 5.04
C PHE A 45 -6.75 -8.69 6.52
N ASP A 46 -7.59 -7.98 7.27
CA ASP A 46 -7.76 -8.21 8.71
C ASP A 46 -6.43 -8.16 9.46
N VAL A 47 -5.68 -7.09 9.22
CA VAL A 47 -4.39 -6.84 9.88
C VAL A 47 -4.36 -5.43 10.43
N ASP A 48 -3.53 -5.22 11.45
CA ASP A 48 -3.25 -3.87 11.98
C ASP A 48 -1.85 -3.46 11.57
N ILE A 49 -1.74 -2.33 10.87
CA ILE A 49 -0.43 -1.80 10.50
C ILE A 49 0.01 -0.84 11.61
N PRO A 50 1.09 -1.20 12.35
CA PRO A 50 1.59 -0.31 13.40
C PRO A 50 2.05 1.02 12.83
N VAL A 51 1.88 2.10 13.57
CA VAL A 51 2.26 3.44 13.13
C VAL A 51 3.72 3.51 12.71
N GLU A 52 4.61 2.80 13.40
CA GLU A 52 6.03 2.79 13.07
C GLU A 52 6.35 2.12 11.73
N LYS A 53 5.38 1.38 11.18
CA LYS A 53 5.53 0.75 9.86
C LYS A 53 4.95 1.61 8.74
N VAL A 54 4.24 2.68 9.09
CA VAL A 54 3.66 3.59 8.10
C VAL A 54 4.72 4.60 7.69
N VAL A 55 5.68 4.13 6.90
CA VAL A 55 6.81 4.95 6.43
C VAL A 55 6.87 4.84 4.90
N PRO A 56 7.40 5.87 4.21
CA PRO A 56 7.41 5.89 2.74
C PRO A 56 8.01 4.63 2.12
N GLU A 57 9.11 4.13 2.65
CA GLU A 57 9.80 2.99 2.08
C GLU A 57 8.95 1.72 2.05
N ASN A 58 7.97 1.59 2.95
CA ASN A 58 7.07 0.45 2.96
C ASN A 58 5.93 0.57 1.96
N PHE A 59 5.74 1.73 1.36
CA PHE A 59 4.63 2.02 0.45
C PHE A 59 5.09 2.45 -0.94
N GLU A 60 6.37 2.26 -1.27
CA GLU A 60 6.92 2.68 -2.56
C GLU A 60 6.51 1.79 -3.72
N SER A 61 6.11 0.54 -3.44
CA SER A 61 5.67 -0.37 -4.50
C SER A 61 4.60 -1.30 -3.97
N ALA A 62 3.81 -1.87 -4.89
CA ALA A 62 2.83 -2.89 -4.51
C ALA A 62 3.50 -4.07 -3.84
N LYS A 63 4.68 -4.46 -4.31
CA LYS A 63 5.44 -5.56 -3.71
C LYS A 63 5.83 -5.24 -2.27
N ALA A 64 6.33 -4.03 -2.01
CA ALA A 64 6.72 -3.63 -0.65
C ALA A 64 5.52 -3.64 0.29
N ILE A 65 4.39 -3.12 -0.17
CA ILE A 65 3.15 -3.11 0.61
C ILE A 65 2.70 -4.54 0.89
N PHE A 66 2.74 -5.41 -0.11
CA PHE A 66 2.33 -6.79 0.04
C PHE A 66 3.22 -7.55 1.03
N GLU A 67 4.52 -7.32 0.98
CA GLU A 67 5.46 -7.91 1.93
C GLU A 67 5.17 -7.45 3.36
N LEU A 68 4.84 -6.18 3.53
CA LEU A 68 4.45 -5.65 4.83
C LEU A 68 3.19 -6.36 5.35
N ILE A 69 2.17 -6.51 4.49
CA ILE A 69 0.94 -7.20 4.86
C ILE A 69 1.24 -8.63 5.29
N ARG A 70 2.04 -9.35 4.53
CA ARG A 70 2.37 -10.74 4.83
C ARG A 70 3.13 -10.86 6.16
N SER A 71 4.00 -9.92 6.45
CA SER A 71 4.74 -9.93 7.71
C SER A 71 3.81 -9.76 8.91
N LEU A 72 2.69 -9.05 8.72
CA LEU A 72 1.71 -8.82 9.78
C LEU A 72 0.71 -9.98 9.91
N GLN A 73 0.54 -10.75 8.86
CA GLN A 73 -0.33 -11.93 8.89
C GLN A 73 0.31 -13.12 9.61
N GLY A 74 1.54 -13.03 9.87
CA GLY A 74 2.22 -14.03 10.64
C GLY A 74 3.20 -14.84 9.93
#